data_fffacb7771302c02528719c2d29d959f
#
_entry.id   fffacb7771302c02528719c2d29d959f
#
_cell.length_a   1.000
_cell.length_b   1.000
_cell.length_c   1.000
_cell.angle_alpha   90.00
_cell.angle_beta   90.00
_cell.angle_gamma   90.00
#
_symmetry.space_group_name_H-M   'P 1'
#
loop_
_entity.id
_entity.type
_entity.pdbx_description
1 polymer ?
#
loop_
_entity_poly.entity_id
_entity_poly.type
_entity_poly.pdbx_seq_one_letter_code
_entity_poly.pdbx_strand_id
1 'polypeptide(L)'
;SYLNNQLGYRDALLDTRSIIKKGDYIVLDPDGLVKNVVPGYENCDVTILGSPAMGATFADYLVHVHEGGKNTGIGGEGIESFLYVVDGELSVKNDDQSAELTKGGYIYSPASNNITFEAKGEATLYVYRRRYEPVAGHSAHTVVGNANDLEWMSYEGMENCYVQDFLPSAHDIGFDMNMHILKFHIGAS
;
A
#
# COMPACT_ATOMS: atom_id res chain seq x y z
N SER A 1 30.78 7.63 -10.52
CA SER A 1 31.20 9.03 -10.48
C SER A 1 31.08 9.60 -9.08
N TYR A 2 31.69 10.73 -8.81
CA TYR A 2 31.68 11.38 -7.50
C TYR A 2 30.26 11.72 -7.00
N LEU A 3 29.42 12.24 -7.87
CA LEU A 3 28.04 12.59 -7.57
C LEU A 3 27.21 11.35 -7.23
N ASN A 4 27.37 10.26 -7.97
CA ASN A 4 26.64 9.04 -7.70
C ASN A 4 26.91 8.48 -6.31
N ASN A 5 28.16 8.53 -5.86
CA ASN A 5 28.53 8.00 -4.54
C ASN A 5 28.06 8.88 -3.38
N GLN A 6 28.10 10.19 -3.55
CA GLN A 6 27.74 11.12 -2.47
C GLN A 6 26.24 11.37 -2.32
N LEU A 7 25.50 11.27 -3.42
CA LEU A 7 24.05 11.50 -3.42
C LEU A 7 23.24 10.20 -3.42
N GLY A 8 23.90 9.04 -3.34
CA GLY A 8 23.22 7.76 -3.39
C GLY A 8 22.80 7.31 -4.80
N TYR A 9 23.26 7.99 -5.84
CA TYR A 9 23.04 7.56 -7.22
C TYR A 9 23.93 6.37 -7.56
N ARG A 10 23.35 5.45 -8.30
CA ARG A 10 24.09 4.40 -9.04
C ARG A 10 23.95 4.68 -10.52
N ASP A 11 24.96 4.30 -11.32
CA ASP A 11 24.94 4.56 -12.76
C ASP A 11 23.66 4.02 -13.44
N ALA A 12 23.24 2.81 -13.04
CA ALA A 12 21.99 2.21 -13.52
C ALA A 12 20.72 2.97 -13.07
N LEU A 13 20.77 3.70 -11.93
CA LEU A 13 19.64 4.49 -11.45
C LEU A 13 19.53 5.84 -12.15
N LEU A 14 20.61 6.40 -12.63
CA LEU A 14 20.57 7.62 -13.44
C LEU A 14 19.80 7.38 -14.74
N ASP A 15 19.99 6.22 -15.36
CA ASP A 15 19.26 5.86 -16.58
C ASP A 15 17.77 5.64 -16.31
N THR A 16 17.42 5.14 -15.12
CA THR A 16 16.04 4.91 -14.69
C THR A 16 15.44 6.10 -13.92
N ARG A 17 16.22 7.14 -13.63
CA ARG A 17 15.83 8.31 -12.83
C ARG A 17 15.34 7.99 -11.42
N SER A 18 15.67 6.82 -10.89
CA SER A 18 15.31 6.43 -9.52
C SER A 18 16.43 6.77 -8.55
N ILE A 19 16.05 7.29 -7.39
CA ILE A 19 16.96 7.66 -6.32
C ILE A 19 16.55 6.92 -5.06
N ILE A 20 17.51 6.22 -4.46
CA ILE A 20 17.31 5.54 -3.18
C ILE A 20 18.31 6.08 -2.17
N LYS A 21 17.81 6.68 -1.08
CA LYS A 21 18.61 7.07 0.07
C LYS A 21 18.10 6.29 1.29
N LYS A 22 18.87 5.29 1.69
CA LYS A 22 18.50 4.36 2.76
C LYS A 22 18.19 5.10 4.07
N GLY A 23 17.00 4.86 4.61
CA GLY A 23 16.55 5.45 5.86
C GLY A 23 15.91 6.83 5.75
N ASP A 24 16.01 7.53 4.60
CA ASP A 24 15.47 8.88 4.45
C ASP A 24 14.29 8.93 3.46
N TYR A 25 14.54 8.63 2.19
CA TYR A 25 13.51 8.68 1.16
C TYR A 25 13.82 7.81 -0.05
N ILE A 26 12.79 7.50 -0.81
CA ILE A 26 12.88 6.82 -2.10
C ILE A 26 12.09 7.64 -3.12
N VAL A 27 12.73 7.95 -4.25
CA VAL A 27 12.07 8.53 -5.43
C VAL A 27 12.20 7.50 -6.55
N LEU A 28 11.08 7.00 -7.04
CA LEU A 28 11.03 5.98 -8.09
C LEU A 28 10.50 6.58 -9.39
N ASP A 29 11.20 6.30 -10.48
CA ASP A 29 10.69 6.54 -11.82
C ASP A 29 9.79 5.34 -12.19
N PRO A 30 8.53 5.54 -12.57
CA PRO A 30 7.63 4.45 -12.97
C PRO A 30 8.20 3.59 -14.09
N ASP A 31 8.93 4.18 -15.03
CA ASP A 31 9.55 3.46 -16.15
C ASP A 31 10.78 2.64 -15.74
N GLY A 32 11.34 2.95 -14.57
CA GLY A 32 12.48 2.25 -13.99
C GLY A 32 12.14 1.18 -12.96
N LEU A 33 10.86 0.91 -12.72
CA LEU A 33 10.43 -0.08 -11.74
C LEU A 33 10.75 -1.50 -12.19
N VAL A 34 11.40 -2.26 -11.31
CA VAL A 34 11.80 -3.64 -11.57
C VAL A 34 10.72 -4.59 -11.06
N LYS A 35 10.30 -5.51 -11.91
CA LYS A 35 9.41 -6.60 -11.49
C LYS A 35 10.17 -7.60 -10.63
N ASN A 36 9.57 -7.98 -9.50
CA ASN A 36 10.14 -8.88 -8.52
C ASN A 36 9.34 -10.18 -8.45
N VAL A 37 10.02 -11.27 -8.11
CA VAL A 37 9.35 -12.52 -7.74
C VAL A 37 9.11 -12.49 -6.23
N VAL A 38 7.84 -12.39 -5.84
CA VAL A 38 7.42 -12.41 -4.43
C VAL A 38 6.60 -13.67 -4.19
N PRO A 39 6.96 -14.51 -3.21
CA PRO A 39 6.23 -15.74 -2.93
C PRO A 39 4.75 -15.50 -2.65
N GLY A 40 3.89 -16.43 -3.08
CA GLY A 40 2.45 -16.39 -2.86
C GLY A 40 1.66 -15.62 -3.92
N TYR A 41 2.32 -14.87 -4.82
CA TYR A 41 1.67 -14.22 -5.95
C TYR A 41 1.76 -15.10 -7.18
N GLU A 42 0.61 -15.48 -7.73
CA GLU A 42 0.48 -16.29 -8.93
C GLU A 42 -0.16 -15.46 -10.05
N ASN A 43 0.42 -15.50 -11.23
CA ASN A 43 0.00 -14.72 -12.40
C ASN A 43 -0.13 -13.22 -12.11
N CYS A 44 0.88 -12.68 -11.43
CA CYS A 44 1.01 -11.29 -11.03
C CYS A 44 2.40 -10.78 -11.34
N ASP A 45 2.49 -9.50 -11.70
CA ASP A 45 3.73 -8.74 -11.75
C ASP A 45 3.82 -7.88 -10.48
N VAL A 46 4.81 -8.14 -9.65
CA VAL A 46 5.00 -7.44 -8.36
C VAL A 46 6.18 -6.49 -8.45
N THR A 47 5.95 -5.24 -8.07
CA THR A 47 7.00 -4.23 -7.95
C THR A 47 7.11 -3.82 -6.49
N ILE A 48 8.28 -4.01 -5.89
CA ILE A 48 8.57 -3.58 -4.52
C ILE A 48 8.85 -2.07 -4.54
N LEU A 49 8.03 -1.29 -3.83
CA LEU A 49 8.19 0.16 -3.68
C LEU A 49 9.05 0.49 -2.47
N GLY A 50 8.79 -0.15 -1.34
CA GLY A 50 9.56 -0.02 -0.11
C GLY A 50 9.69 -1.36 0.61
N SER A 51 10.77 -1.53 1.36
CA SER A 51 11.00 -2.75 2.14
C SER A 51 11.99 -2.48 3.28
N PRO A 52 12.05 -3.36 4.30
CA PRO A 52 13.07 -3.28 5.34
C PRO A 52 14.51 -3.31 4.82
N ALA A 53 14.76 -4.00 3.71
CA ALA A 53 16.07 -4.00 3.06
C ALA A 53 16.46 -2.62 2.49
N MET A 54 15.49 -1.77 2.22
CA MET A 54 15.65 -0.37 1.78
C MET A 54 15.62 0.63 2.95
N GLY A 55 15.50 0.13 4.20
CA GLY A 55 15.49 0.94 5.41
C GLY A 55 14.09 1.36 5.89
N ALA A 56 13.03 0.90 5.25
CA ALA A 56 11.66 1.14 5.70
C ALA A 56 11.29 0.22 6.89
N THR A 57 10.31 0.66 7.70
CA THR A 57 9.71 -0.17 8.77
C THR A 57 8.54 -1.02 8.28
N PHE A 58 8.26 -0.98 6.99
CA PHE A 58 7.16 -1.64 6.30
C PHE A 58 7.64 -2.24 4.97
N ALA A 59 6.77 -3.00 4.34
CA ALA A 59 6.94 -3.42 2.95
C ALA A 59 5.68 -3.03 2.17
N ASP A 60 5.87 -2.44 1.00
CA ASP A 60 4.76 -2.12 0.10
C ASP A 60 5.08 -2.46 -1.35
N TYR A 61 4.03 -2.77 -2.08
CA TYR A 61 4.10 -3.28 -3.44
C TYR A 61 3.05 -2.64 -4.33
N LEU A 62 3.43 -2.43 -5.59
CA LEU A 62 2.48 -2.26 -6.68
C LEU A 62 2.34 -3.63 -7.37
N VAL A 63 1.11 -4.13 -7.48
CA VAL A 63 0.82 -5.45 -8.05
C VAL A 63 -0.07 -5.30 -9.26
N HIS A 64 0.43 -5.69 -10.43
CA HIS A 64 -0.41 -5.88 -11.62
C HIS A 64 -0.86 -7.35 -11.65
N VAL A 65 -2.15 -7.56 -11.52
CA VAL A 65 -2.76 -8.89 -11.49
C VAL A 65 -3.33 -9.18 -12.87
N HIS A 66 -2.86 -10.25 -13.51
CA HIS A 66 -3.42 -10.73 -14.77
C HIS A 66 -4.70 -11.53 -14.51
N GLU A 67 -5.50 -11.75 -15.55
CA GLU A 67 -6.73 -12.54 -15.45
C GLU A 67 -6.48 -13.87 -14.75
N GLY A 68 -7.27 -14.18 -13.73
CA GLY A 68 -7.09 -15.37 -12.89
C GLY A 68 -5.91 -15.31 -11.92
N GLY A 69 -5.21 -14.17 -11.85
CA GLY A 69 -4.13 -13.98 -10.89
C GLY A 69 -4.64 -13.97 -9.45
N LYS A 70 -3.82 -14.46 -8.54
CA LYS A 70 -4.20 -14.64 -7.14
C LYS A 70 -3.02 -14.54 -6.19
N ASN A 71 -3.33 -14.37 -4.91
CA ASN A 71 -2.40 -14.50 -3.81
C ASN A 71 -2.95 -15.48 -2.77
N THR A 72 -2.08 -16.30 -2.22
CA THR A 72 -2.43 -17.36 -1.24
C THR A 72 -2.31 -16.91 0.20
N GLY A 73 -1.87 -15.68 0.48
CA GLY A 73 -1.82 -15.10 1.82
C GLY A 73 -0.92 -13.88 1.89
N ILE A 74 -1.52 -12.72 2.13
CA ILE A 74 -0.82 -11.46 2.46
C ILE A 74 -0.97 -11.27 3.96
N GLY A 75 0.14 -11.13 4.67
CA GLY A 75 0.14 -11.00 6.12
C GLY A 75 1.23 -11.87 6.75
N GLY A 76 0.93 -12.42 7.91
CA GLY A 76 1.82 -13.25 8.70
C GLY A 76 1.61 -13.03 10.19
N GLU A 77 2.28 -13.81 11.02
CA GLU A 77 2.20 -13.66 12.46
C GLU A 77 2.69 -12.27 12.90
N GLY A 78 1.82 -11.52 13.59
CA GLY A 78 2.08 -10.16 14.05
C GLY A 78 2.16 -9.12 12.93
N ILE A 79 1.82 -9.46 11.69
CA ILE A 79 1.84 -8.55 10.54
C ILE A 79 0.42 -8.14 10.19
N GLU A 80 0.15 -6.85 10.22
CA GLU A 80 -1.06 -6.24 9.66
C GLU A 80 -0.86 -5.94 8.18
N SER A 81 -1.95 -5.91 7.42
CA SER A 81 -1.92 -5.76 5.97
C SER A 81 -3.04 -4.85 5.47
N PHE A 82 -2.75 -4.13 4.41
CA PHE A 82 -3.70 -3.27 3.71
C PHE A 82 -3.60 -3.51 2.21
N LEU A 83 -4.74 -3.61 1.53
CA LEU A 83 -4.82 -3.76 0.10
C LEU A 83 -5.82 -2.76 -0.47
N TYR A 84 -5.42 -2.03 -1.52
CA TYR A 84 -6.21 -1.03 -2.21
C TYR A 84 -6.27 -1.35 -3.71
N VAL A 85 -7.47 -1.29 -4.29
CA VAL A 85 -7.68 -1.50 -5.73
C VAL A 85 -7.52 -0.18 -6.46
N VAL A 86 -6.41 -0.04 -7.16
CA VAL A 86 -6.10 1.13 -7.99
C VAL A 86 -6.94 1.11 -9.27
N ASP A 87 -7.11 -0.07 -9.86
CA ASP A 87 -7.92 -0.29 -11.05
C ASP A 87 -8.37 -1.76 -11.14
N GLY A 88 -9.51 -2.01 -11.79
CA GLY A 88 -10.08 -3.34 -11.96
C GLY A 88 -10.97 -3.79 -10.80
N GLU A 89 -11.19 -5.09 -10.73
CA GLU A 89 -12.06 -5.75 -9.75
C GLU A 89 -11.34 -6.94 -9.11
N LEU A 90 -11.61 -7.19 -7.84
CA LEU A 90 -10.92 -8.19 -7.05
C LEU A 90 -11.85 -8.86 -6.03
N SER A 91 -11.87 -10.18 -5.99
CA SER A 91 -12.45 -10.94 -4.87
C SER A 91 -11.41 -11.08 -3.77
N VAL A 92 -11.72 -10.62 -2.58
CA VAL A 92 -10.82 -10.71 -1.41
C VAL A 92 -11.50 -11.42 -0.26
N LYS A 93 -10.71 -12.06 0.58
CA LYS A 93 -11.16 -12.59 1.87
C LYS A 93 -10.02 -12.59 2.88
N ASN A 94 -10.41 -12.55 4.14
CA ASN A 94 -9.56 -12.90 5.27
C ASN A 94 -10.32 -13.86 6.20
N ASP A 95 -9.81 -14.13 7.41
CA ASP A 95 -10.46 -15.04 8.33
C ASP A 95 -11.82 -14.54 8.86
N ASP A 96 -12.05 -13.21 8.79
CA ASP A 96 -13.27 -12.57 9.32
C ASP A 96 -14.38 -12.44 8.28
N GLN A 97 -14.03 -12.12 7.04
CA GLN A 97 -15.02 -11.81 6.00
C GLN A 97 -14.47 -11.90 4.58
N SER A 98 -15.37 -11.83 3.61
CA SER A 98 -15.06 -11.73 2.19
C SER A 98 -15.76 -10.53 1.57
N ALA A 99 -15.16 -9.98 0.50
CA ALA A 99 -15.71 -8.85 -0.23
C ALA A 99 -15.32 -8.87 -1.71
N GLU A 100 -16.17 -8.29 -2.54
CA GLU A 100 -15.84 -7.95 -3.92
C GLU A 100 -15.42 -6.47 -3.93
N LEU A 101 -14.18 -6.21 -4.28
CA LEU A 101 -13.63 -4.86 -4.37
C LEU A 101 -13.61 -4.39 -5.82
N THR A 102 -14.07 -3.17 -6.03
CA THR A 102 -13.95 -2.44 -7.30
C THR A 102 -12.89 -1.35 -7.15
N LYS A 103 -12.63 -0.59 -8.20
CA LYS A 103 -11.72 0.57 -8.17
C LYS A 103 -12.02 1.49 -6.98
N GLY A 104 -11.00 1.77 -6.17
CA GLY A 104 -11.11 2.53 -4.92
C GLY A 104 -11.46 1.68 -3.70
N GLY A 105 -11.83 0.42 -3.89
CA GLY A 105 -12.09 -0.52 -2.81
C GLY A 105 -10.84 -0.91 -2.04
N TYR A 106 -10.98 -1.16 -0.76
CA TYR A 106 -9.86 -1.55 0.09
C TYR A 106 -10.27 -2.51 1.20
N ILE A 107 -9.30 -3.25 1.70
CA ILE A 107 -9.41 -4.07 2.90
C ILE A 107 -8.17 -3.85 3.79
N TYR A 108 -8.41 -3.62 5.07
CA TYR A 108 -7.42 -3.74 6.13
C TYR A 108 -7.65 -5.06 6.87
N SER A 109 -6.57 -5.78 7.09
CA SER A 109 -6.58 -7.03 7.86
C SER A 109 -5.66 -6.90 9.07
N PRO A 110 -6.17 -7.15 10.29
CA PRO A 110 -5.39 -7.04 11.50
C PRO A 110 -4.27 -8.09 11.55
N ALA A 111 -3.35 -7.93 12.47
CA ALA A 111 -2.21 -8.82 12.64
C ALA A 111 -2.65 -10.29 12.76
N SER A 112 -1.88 -11.15 12.14
CA SER A 112 -2.08 -12.61 12.12
C SER A 112 -3.33 -13.09 11.35
N ASN A 113 -3.96 -12.20 10.59
CA ASN A 113 -5.13 -12.49 9.76
C ASN A 113 -4.78 -12.21 8.29
N ASN A 114 -4.63 -13.25 7.49
CA ASN A 114 -4.11 -13.14 6.14
C ASN A 114 -5.19 -12.75 5.12
N ILE A 115 -4.85 -11.83 4.22
CA ILE A 115 -5.67 -11.54 3.04
C ILE A 115 -5.31 -12.51 1.92
N THR A 116 -6.31 -13.08 1.29
CA THR A 116 -6.18 -13.79 0.01
C THR A 116 -7.03 -13.09 -1.03
N PHE A 117 -6.59 -13.10 -2.28
CA PHE A 117 -7.35 -12.51 -3.38
C PHE A 117 -7.30 -13.34 -4.65
N GLU A 118 -8.28 -13.10 -5.51
CA GLU A 118 -8.35 -13.60 -6.88
C GLU A 118 -8.98 -12.54 -7.79
N ALA A 119 -8.40 -12.31 -8.96
CA ALA A 119 -8.91 -11.41 -9.98
C ALA A 119 -9.57 -12.19 -11.13
N LYS A 120 -10.77 -11.78 -11.53
CA LYS A 120 -11.46 -12.34 -12.71
C LYS A 120 -10.90 -11.77 -14.02
N GLY A 121 -10.39 -10.55 -13.98
CA GLY A 121 -9.77 -9.86 -15.09
C GLY A 121 -8.49 -9.14 -14.65
N GLU A 122 -7.97 -8.27 -15.49
CA GLU A 122 -6.82 -7.44 -15.15
C GLU A 122 -7.15 -6.51 -13.96
N ALA A 123 -6.25 -6.40 -12.99
CA ALA A 123 -6.37 -5.48 -11.87
C ALA A 123 -5.01 -4.91 -11.48
N THR A 124 -5.02 -3.73 -10.88
CA THR A 124 -3.82 -3.11 -10.31
C THR A 124 -4.09 -2.81 -8.84
N LEU A 125 -3.18 -3.26 -7.98
CA LEU A 125 -3.32 -3.18 -6.53
C LEU A 125 -2.14 -2.44 -5.91
N TYR A 126 -2.40 -1.75 -4.81
CA TYR A 126 -1.40 -1.33 -3.85
C TYR A 126 -1.52 -2.20 -2.60
N VAL A 127 -0.42 -2.78 -2.15
CA VAL A 127 -0.34 -3.66 -0.98
C VAL A 127 0.66 -3.09 0.01
N TYR A 128 0.28 -3.00 1.28
CA TYR A 128 1.10 -2.52 2.38
C TYR A 128 1.08 -3.51 3.53
N ARG A 129 2.26 -3.77 4.13
CA ARG A 129 2.43 -4.68 5.26
C ARG A 129 3.38 -4.08 6.27
N ARG A 130 3.05 -4.19 7.55
CA ARG A 130 3.97 -3.83 8.64
C ARG A 130 3.72 -4.68 9.88
N ARG A 131 4.69 -4.70 10.76
CA ARG A 131 4.51 -5.30 12.08
C ARG A 131 3.56 -4.43 12.90
N TYR A 132 2.54 -5.07 13.45
CA TYR A 132 1.57 -4.42 14.33
C TYR A 132 2.17 -4.17 15.71
N GLU A 133 1.95 -3.00 16.26
CA GLU A 133 2.34 -2.59 17.60
C GLU A 133 1.10 -2.60 18.51
N PRO A 134 0.88 -3.67 19.32
CA PRO A 134 -0.34 -3.80 20.10
C PRO A 134 -0.39 -2.81 21.26
N VAL A 135 -1.60 -2.32 21.55
CA VAL A 135 -1.92 -1.54 22.75
C VAL A 135 -2.75 -2.42 23.68
N ALA A 136 -2.35 -2.51 24.94
CA ALA A 136 -3.01 -3.37 25.94
C ALA A 136 -4.51 -3.03 26.07
N GLY A 137 -5.36 -4.05 25.93
CA GLY A 137 -6.82 -3.91 26.03
C GLY A 137 -7.49 -3.34 24.78
N HIS A 138 -6.74 -3.09 23.71
CA HIS A 138 -7.28 -2.62 22.43
C HIS A 138 -6.76 -3.49 21.29
N SER A 139 -7.58 -3.66 20.27
CA SER A 139 -7.21 -4.43 19.07
C SER A 139 -7.81 -3.81 17.82
N ALA A 140 -7.06 -3.87 16.72
CA ALA A 140 -7.59 -3.56 15.42
C ALA A 140 -8.56 -4.65 14.94
N HIS A 141 -9.43 -4.32 14.01
CA HIS A 141 -10.38 -5.23 13.38
C HIS A 141 -10.31 -5.08 11.86
N THR A 142 -10.87 -6.03 11.14
CA THR A 142 -10.98 -5.96 9.69
C THR A 142 -11.86 -4.78 9.28
N VAL A 143 -11.37 -3.99 8.32
CA VAL A 143 -12.10 -2.87 7.72
C VAL A 143 -12.17 -3.08 6.22
N VAL A 144 -13.37 -3.05 5.66
CA VAL A 144 -13.61 -3.08 4.21
C VAL A 144 -14.38 -1.83 3.83
N GLY A 145 -13.95 -1.16 2.78
CA GLY A 145 -14.61 0.06 2.31
C GLY A 145 -14.25 0.41 0.87
N ASN A 146 -14.72 1.57 0.45
CA ASN A 146 -14.38 2.14 -0.84
C ASN A 146 -14.11 3.65 -0.67
N ALA A 147 -13.01 4.12 -1.22
CA ALA A 147 -12.62 5.54 -1.17
C ALA A 147 -13.69 6.47 -1.77
N ASN A 148 -14.49 5.98 -2.74
CA ASN A 148 -15.57 6.75 -3.34
C ASN A 148 -16.74 7.03 -2.38
N ASP A 149 -16.85 6.25 -1.29
CA ASP A 149 -17.88 6.41 -0.26
C ASP A 149 -17.41 7.28 0.92
N LEU A 150 -16.13 7.65 0.95
CA LEU A 150 -15.54 8.44 2.00
C LEU A 150 -15.64 9.94 1.70
N GLU A 151 -15.90 10.73 2.75
CA GLU A 151 -15.91 12.19 2.63
C GLU A 151 -14.50 12.75 2.56
N TRP A 152 -14.36 13.83 1.79
CA TRP A 152 -13.14 14.64 1.78
C TRP A 152 -13.19 15.64 2.93
N MET A 153 -12.22 15.56 3.83
CA MET A 153 -12.06 16.49 4.95
C MET A 153 -10.95 17.48 4.65
N SER A 154 -11.10 18.74 5.09
CA SER A 154 -10.01 19.70 5.02
C SER A 154 -8.86 19.25 5.92
N TYR A 155 -7.65 19.28 5.39
CA TYR A 155 -6.45 18.97 6.16
C TYR A 155 -6.05 20.20 7.00
N GLU A 156 -6.00 20.05 8.32
CA GLU A 156 -5.72 21.17 9.22
C GLU A 156 -4.40 21.88 8.89
N GLY A 157 -4.46 23.20 8.80
CA GLY A 157 -3.28 24.06 8.57
C GLY A 157 -2.81 24.15 7.12
N MET A 158 -3.51 23.52 6.19
CA MET A 158 -3.17 23.58 4.76
C MET A 158 -4.39 24.02 3.94
N GLU A 159 -4.29 25.19 3.30
CA GLU A 159 -5.29 25.63 2.32
C GLU A 159 -5.26 24.72 1.08
N ASN A 160 -6.44 24.47 0.52
CA ASN A 160 -6.61 23.64 -0.69
C ASN A 160 -6.05 22.21 -0.59
N CYS A 161 -5.89 21.68 0.63
CA CYS A 161 -5.54 20.28 0.88
C CYS A 161 -6.70 19.56 1.55
N TYR A 162 -7.06 18.40 1.01
CA TYR A 162 -8.13 17.56 1.52
C TYR A 162 -7.62 16.14 1.72
N VAL A 163 -8.18 15.45 2.70
CA VAL A 163 -7.81 14.08 3.08
C VAL A 163 -9.04 13.18 3.13
N GLN A 164 -8.85 11.93 2.72
CA GLN A 164 -9.77 10.81 3.03
C GLN A 164 -9.03 9.82 3.90
N ASP A 165 -9.57 9.51 5.07
CA ASP A 165 -9.05 8.49 5.97
C ASP A 165 -9.75 7.16 5.74
N PHE A 166 -8.98 6.10 5.55
CA PHE A 166 -9.49 4.75 5.28
C PHE A 166 -9.71 3.94 6.56
N LEU A 167 -8.99 4.25 7.63
CA LEU A 167 -9.03 3.52 8.89
C LEU A 167 -9.49 4.42 10.04
N PRO A 168 -10.14 3.87 11.08
CA PRO A 168 -10.67 4.65 12.20
C PRO A 168 -9.62 5.07 13.23
N SER A 169 -8.35 5.12 12.89
CA SER A 169 -7.22 5.35 13.79
C SER A 169 -7.29 6.67 14.58
N ALA A 170 -8.00 7.67 14.07
CA ALA A 170 -8.24 8.92 14.81
C ALA A 170 -9.14 8.74 16.05
N HIS A 171 -9.93 7.67 16.11
CA HIS A 171 -10.93 7.41 17.14
C HIS A 171 -10.76 6.03 17.81
N ASP A 172 -9.90 5.19 17.29
CA ASP A 172 -9.66 3.83 17.77
C ASP A 172 -8.15 3.58 17.90
N ILE A 173 -7.68 3.56 19.15
CA ILE A 173 -6.25 3.36 19.47
C ILE A 173 -5.78 1.92 19.25
N GLY A 174 -6.67 0.98 18.92
CA GLY A 174 -6.31 -0.36 18.45
C GLY A 174 -5.63 -0.33 17.08
N PHE A 175 -5.84 0.73 16.29
CA PHE A 175 -5.14 0.93 15.01
C PHE A 175 -3.86 1.73 15.23
N ASP A 176 -2.72 1.13 14.93
CA ASP A 176 -1.40 1.75 15.06
C ASP A 176 -0.92 2.45 13.77
N MET A 177 -1.73 2.40 12.72
CA MET A 177 -1.49 3.04 11.43
C MET A 177 -2.76 3.69 10.87
N ASN A 178 -2.58 4.62 9.95
CA ASN A 178 -3.64 5.13 9.10
C ASN A 178 -3.21 5.06 7.63
N MET A 179 -4.19 4.90 6.76
CA MET A 179 -4.02 5.02 5.32
C MET A 179 -4.96 6.11 4.84
N HIS A 180 -4.44 7.02 4.02
CA HIS A 180 -5.23 8.13 3.52
C HIS A 180 -4.79 8.56 2.11
N ILE A 181 -5.69 9.23 1.41
CA ILE A 181 -5.40 9.92 0.16
C ILE A 181 -5.43 11.41 0.42
N LEU A 182 -4.44 12.12 -0.08
CA LEU A 182 -4.39 13.58 -0.10
C LEU A 182 -4.77 14.11 -1.48
N LYS A 183 -5.59 15.13 -1.51
CA LYS A 183 -5.98 15.84 -2.72
C LYS A 183 -5.63 17.32 -2.57
N PHE A 184 -4.89 17.82 -3.53
CA PHE A 184 -4.53 19.24 -3.61
C PHE A 184 -5.32 19.90 -4.73
N HIS A 185 -5.97 21.03 -4.44
CA HIS A 185 -6.48 21.91 -5.46
C HIS A 185 -5.37 22.89 -5.86
N ILE A 186 -4.95 22.82 -7.12
CA ILE A 186 -4.04 23.81 -7.68
C ILE A 186 -4.84 25.10 -7.75
N GLY A 187 -4.43 26.14 -6.99
CA GLY A 187 -5.06 27.44 -7.03
C GLY A 187 -4.97 28.01 -8.45
N ALA A 188 -6.10 28.43 -8.98
CA ALA A 188 -6.08 29.31 -10.15
C ALA A 188 -5.38 30.60 -9.73
N SER A 189 -4.20 30.82 -10.28
CA SER A 189 -3.45 32.08 -10.17
C SER A 189 -4.14 33.18 -10.93
#